data_0de1805f364ba49416c57bdcb03ab2cd
#
_entry.id   0de1805f364ba49416c57bdcb03ab2cd
#
_cell.length_a   1.000
_cell.length_b   1.000
_cell.length_c   1.000
_cell.angle_alpha   90.00
_cell.angle_beta   90.00
_cell.angle_gamma   90.00
#
_symmetry.space_group_name_H-M   'P 1'
#
loop_
_entity.id
_entity.type
_entity.pdbx_description
1 polymer ?
#
loop_
_entity_poly.entity_id
_entity_poly.type
_entity_poly.pdbx_seq_one_letter_code
_entity_poly.pdbx_strand_id
1 'polypeptide(L)'
;QEPPLTEQTGGLRRNLKKRHLLMMSLGGTIGTGLFIGIAEPLYSVGPAGTLLAYLLAGGIMLATMMCLGELSCAFPHSGSFQHYALMFIPNPIWSYTIGWLYWFSWVFSLAADLTAAVFIAHHYFTTIPVYEFCLYILIALTLVNLFSAKSFGECEYWLSAIKVFAIVLFIAAGGVMIYSLSGHAGWHPTLKTSGG
;
A
#
# COMPACT_ATOMS: atom_id res chain seq x y z
N GLN A 1 -40.43 14.09 -7.97
CA GLN A 1 -40.15 13.02 -6.98
C GLN A 1 -38.71 12.64 -7.20
N GLU A 2 -37.83 12.95 -6.25
CA GLU A 2 -36.45 12.47 -6.27
C GLU A 2 -36.46 10.94 -6.15
N PRO A 3 -35.67 10.22 -6.98
CA PRO A 3 -35.56 8.77 -6.87
C PRO A 3 -35.00 8.39 -5.49
N PRO A 4 -35.41 7.26 -4.90
CA PRO A 4 -34.98 6.85 -3.57
C PRO A 4 -33.45 6.70 -3.53
N LEU A 5 -32.83 7.12 -2.44
CA LEU A 5 -31.37 7.17 -2.22
C LEU A 5 -30.65 5.83 -2.51
N THR A 6 -31.37 4.74 -2.57
CA THR A 6 -30.87 3.40 -2.94
C THR A 6 -30.50 3.24 -4.44
N GLU A 7 -31.12 4.03 -5.34
CA GLU A 7 -30.77 4.01 -6.76
C GLU A 7 -29.54 4.88 -7.08
N GLN A 8 -29.24 5.88 -6.24
CA GLN A 8 -28.08 6.76 -6.43
C GLN A 8 -26.75 6.13 -6.01
N THR A 9 -26.76 5.04 -5.24
CA THR A 9 -25.54 4.40 -4.71
C THR A 9 -24.97 3.27 -5.58
N GLY A 10 -25.39 3.13 -6.85
CA GLY A 10 -24.80 2.16 -7.77
C GLY A 10 -24.74 0.72 -7.25
N GLY A 11 -25.70 0.31 -6.41
CA GLY A 11 -25.74 -1.04 -5.84
C GLY A 11 -24.74 -1.34 -4.73
N LEU A 12 -24.01 -0.33 -4.22
CA LEU A 12 -23.02 -0.50 -3.15
C LEU A 12 -23.67 -0.84 -1.81
N ARG A 13 -23.25 -1.95 -1.20
CA ARG A 13 -23.69 -2.35 0.13
C ARG A 13 -22.69 -1.87 1.20
N ARG A 14 -23.16 -1.13 2.21
CA ARG A 14 -22.35 -0.64 3.32
C ARG A 14 -22.15 -1.71 4.40
N ASN A 15 -21.34 -2.72 4.13
CA ASN A 15 -21.08 -3.83 5.04
C ASN A 15 -19.87 -3.59 5.98
N LEU A 16 -19.03 -2.58 5.69
CA LEU A 16 -17.81 -2.28 6.43
C LEU A 16 -18.03 -1.16 7.44
N LYS A 17 -17.47 -1.31 8.64
CA LYS A 17 -17.45 -0.25 9.66
C LYS A 17 -16.33 0.75 9.38
N LYS A 18 -16.45 1.98 9.90
CA LYS A 18 -15.41 3.04 9.76
C LYS A 18 -14.02 2.57 10.21
N ARG A 19 -13.93 1.79 11.28
CA ARG A 19 -12.66 1.22 11.78
C ARG A 19 -11.98 0.31 10.75
N HIS A 20 -12.76 -0.50 10.01
CA HIS A 20 -12.22 -1.36 8.97
C HIS A 20 -11.66 -0.53 7.82
N LEU A 21 -12.40 0.49 7.36
CA LEU A 21 -11.96 1.39 6.30
C LEU A 21 -10.67 2.13 6.65
N LEU A 22 -10.56 2.67 7.87
CA LEU A 22 -9.34 3.35 8.33
C LEU A 22 -8.14 2.41 8.37
N MET A 23 -8.31 1.21 8.94
CA MET A 23 -7.19 0.24 9.03
C MET A 23 -6.84 -0.35 7.67
N MET A 24 -7.81 -0.61 6.80
CA MET A 24 -7.56 -1.03 5.42
C MET A 24 -6.79 0.04 4.63
N SER A 25 -7.14 1.32 4.80
CA SER A 25 -6.42 2.43 4.16
C SER A 25 -4.98 2.52 4.65
N LEU A 26 -4.76 2.46 5.97
CA LEU A 26 -3.41 2.45 6.55
C LEU A 26 -2.62 1.20 6.14
N GLY A 27 -3.23 0.02 6.23
CA GLY A 27 -2.59 -1.24 5.87
C GLY A 27 -2.28 -1.37 4.38
N GLY A 28 -3.12 -0.79 3.52
CA GLY A 28 -2.91 -0.74 2.07
C GLY A 28 -1.77 0.19 1.65
N THR A 29 -1.55 1.29 2.39
CA THR A 29 -0.41 2.19 2.14
C THR A 29 0.91 1.64 2.67
N ILE A 30 0.87 0.84 3.74
CA ILE A 30 2.04 0.19 4.34
C ILE A 30 2.26 -1.16 3.65
N GLY A 31 3.08 -1.18 2.63
CA GLY A 31 3.41 -2.38 1.84
C GLY A 31 4.88 -2.76 1.91
N THR A 32 5.27 -3.74 1.09
CA THR A 32 6.65 -4.23 0.93
C THR A 32 7.62 -3.13 0.50
N GLY A 33 7.14 -2.10 -0.21
CA GLY A 33 7.93 -0.94 -0.61
C GLY A 33 8.54 -0.19 0.57
N LEU A 34 7.83 -0.09 1.70
CA LEU A 34 8.37 0.55 2.91
C LEU A 34 9.40 -0.33 3.63
N PHE A 35 9.21 -1.64 3.67
CA PHE A 35 10.08 -2.55 4.43
C PHE A 35 11.31 -3.02 3.64
N ILE A 36 11.14 -3.27 2.34
CA ILE A 36 12.18 -3.83 1.48
C ILE A 36 12.66 -2.80 0.47
N GLY A 37 11.74 -2.10 -0.19
CA GLY A 37 12.03 -1.18 -1.29
C GLY A 37 12.77 0.10 -0.89
N ILE A 38 12.76 0.48 0.40
CA ILE A 38 13.46 1.68 0.89
C ILE A 38 14.98 1.51 0.92
N ALA A 39 15.48 0.27 0.96
CA ALA A 39 16.90 0.00 1.12
C ALA A 39 17.73 0.51 -0.08
N GLU A 40 17.26 0.31 -1.29
CA GLU A 40 17.97 0.73 -2.51
C GLU A 40 18.07 2.25 -2.66
N PRO A 41 16.99 3.05 -2.56
CA PRO A 41 17.10 4.51 -2.56
C PRO A 41 17.99 5.04 -1.45
N LEU A 42 17.91 4.45 -0.26
CA LEU A 42 18.72 4.88 0.88
C LEU A 42 20.20 4.64 0.64
N TYR A 43 20.56 3.55 -0.05
CA TYR A 43 21.95 3.23 -0.41
C TYR A 43 22.46 4.10 -1.56
N SER A 44 21.65 4.33 -2.61
CA SER A 44 22.07 5.00 -3.83
C SER A 44 22.09 6.53 -3.72
N VAL A 45 21.08 7.13 -3.08
CA VAL A 45 20.90 8.60 -3.01
C VAL A 45 21.15 9.16 -1.60
N GLY A 46 21.25 8.29 -0.61
CA GLY A 46 21.41 8.66 0.78
C GLY A 46 20.11 9.09 1.49
N PRO A 47 20.14 9.31 2.81
CA PRO A 47 18.94 9.55 3.61
C PRO A 47 18.21 10.85 3.25
N ALA A 48 18.94 11.93 2.99
CA ALA A 48 18.35 13.22 2.64
C ALA A 48 17.68 13.21 1.26
N GLY A 49 18.32 12.60 0.25
CA GLY A 49 17.77 12.47 -1.08
C GLY A 49 16.53 11.55 -1.10
N THR A 50 16.59 10.45 -0.37
CA THR A 50 15.46 9.53 -0.20
C THR A 50 14.27 10.24 0.46
N LEU A 51 14.50 10.99 1.55
CA LEU A 51 13.44 11.75 2.22
C LEU A 51 12.78 12.76 1.27
N LEU A 52 13.60 13.52 0.53
CA LEU A 52 13.09 14.51 -0.43
C LEU A 52 12.25 13.85 -1.53
N ALA A 53 12.71 12.73 -2.08
CA ALA A 53 11.99 11.98 -3.10
C ALA A 53 10.63 11.47 -2.58
N TYR A 54 10.61 10.93 -1.38
CA TYR A 54 9.35 10.47 -0.74
C TYR A 54 8.39 11.62 -0.42
N LEU A 55 8.89 12.78 0.01
CA LEU A 55 8.05 13.96 0.26
C LEU A 55 7.41 14.47 -1.04
N LEU A 56 8.18 14.56 -2.12
CA LEU A 56 7.66 14.99 -3.42
C LEU A 56 6.64 13.98 -3.98
N ALA A 57 6.97 12.70 -4.00
CA ALA A 57 6.07 11.66 -4.45
C ALA A 57 4.80 11.59 -3.59
N GLY A 58 4.95 11.68 -2.26
CA GLY A 58 3.83 11.73 -1.32
C GLY A 58 2.92 12.91 -1.52
N GLY A 59 3.48 14.10 -1.82
CA GLY A 59 2.70 15.30 -2.14
C GLY A 59 1.86 15.13 -3.41
N ILE A 60 2.43 14.55 -4.46
CA ILE A 60 1.71 14.27 -5.71
C ILE A 60 0.58 13.24 -5.45
N MET A 61 0.89 12.17 -4.72
CA MET A 61 -0.11 11.15 -4.38
C MET A 61 -1.23 11.72 -3.52
N LEU A 62 -0.91 12.56 -2.53
CA LEU A 62 -1.91 13.21 -1.68
C LEU A 62 -2.86 14.07 -2.51
N ALA A 63 -2.33 14.91 -3.40
CA ALA A 63 -3.15 15.76 -4.28
C ALA A 63 -4.08 14.92 -5.16
N THR A 64 -3.57 13.84 -5.76
CA THR A 64 -4.36 12.92 -6.59
C THR A 64 -5.47 12.26 -5.79
N MET A 65 -5.16 11.78 -4.57
CA MET A 65 -6.15 11.11 -3.71
C MET A 65 -7.21 12.08 -3.17
N MET A 66 -6.87 13.34 -2.92
CA MET A 66 -7.86 14.36 -2.55
C MET A 66 -8.85 14.60 -3.68
N CYS A 67 -8.37 14.81 -4.91
CA CYS A 67 -9.25 14.94 -6.08
C CYS A 67 -10.16 13.72 -6.27
N LEU A 68 -9.62 12.51 -6.13
CA LEU A 68 -10.42 11.29 -6.21
C LEU A 68 -11.45 11.19 -5.09
N GLY A 69 -11.09 11.61 -3.88
CA GLY A 69 -11.99 11.64 -2.72
C GLY A 69 -13.19 12.55 -2.97
N GLU A 70 -12.98 13.75 -3.51
CA GLU A 70 -14.04 14.68 -3.88
C GLU A 70 -14.96 14.08 -4.96
N LEU A 71 -14.40 13.48 -6.00
CA LEU A 71 -15.17 12.81 -7.04
C LEU A 71 -15.99 11.64 -6.49
N SER A 72 -15.42 10.86 -5.60
CA SER A 72 -16.10 9.71 -4.97
C SER A 72 -17.22 10.13 -4.03
N CYS A 73 -17.12 11.32 -3.42
CA CYS A 73 -18.20 11.90 -2.62
C CYS A 73 -19.32 12.46 -3.49
N ALA A 74 -18.98 13.11 -4.62
CA ALA A 74 -19.95 13.70 -5.53
C ALA A 74 -20.67 12.64 -6.39
N PHE A 75 -19.95 11.61 -6.83
CA PHE A 75 -20.43 10.58 -7.75
C PHE A 75 -20.06 9.17 -7.26
N PRO A 76 -20.71 8.64 -6.21
CA PRO A 76 -20.38 7.33 -5.64
C PRO A 76 -20.72 6.21 -6.63
N HIS A 77 -19.70 5.59 -7.22
CA HIS A 77 -19.84 4.50 -8.16
C HIS A 77 -18.79 3.41 -7.93
N SER A 78 -19.17 2.12 -8.10
CA SER A 78 -18.28 0.98 -7.90
C SER A 78 -17.09 0.93 -8.87
N GLY A 79 -17.24 1.51 -10.07
CA GLY A 79 -16.19 1.57 -11.10
C GLY A 79 -15.13 2.65 -10.88
N SER A 80 -15.33 3.56 -9.90
CA SER A 80 -14.38 4.61 -9.49
C SER A 80 -13.60 5.24 -10.68
N PHE A 81 -12.30 5.05 -10.78
CA PHE A 81 -11.43 5.65 -11.79
C PHE A 81 -11.91 5.49 -13.23
N GLN A 82 -12.31 4.28 -13.60
CA GLN A 82 -12.79 3.97 -14.95
C GLN A 82 -14.11 4.70 -15.24
N HIS A 83 -15.02 4.73 -14.28
CA HIS A 83 -16.31 5.40 -14.42
C HIS A 83 -16.14 6.92 -14.54
N TYR A 84 -15.28 7.53 -13.73
CA TYR A 84 -15.01 8.97 -13.82
C TYR A 84 -14.34 9.33 -15.14
N ALA A 85 -13.43 8.51 -15.64
CA ALA A 85 -12.85 8.73 -16.97
C ALA A 85 -13.92 8.70 -18.06
N LEU A 86 -14.88 7.79 -17.99
CA LEU A 86 -15.98 7.72 -18.95
C LEU A 86 -16.91 8.94 -18.86
N MET A 87 -17.12 9.48 -17.65
CA MET A 87 -18.00 10.61 -17.41
C MET A 87 -17.41 11.95 -17.90
N PHE A 88 -16.11 12.17 -17.68
CA PHE A 88 -15.46 13.45 -17.93
C PHE A 88 -14.66 13.53 -19.22
N ILE A 89 -14.28 12.39 -19.79
CA ILE A 89 -13.49 12.33 -21.02
C ILE A 89 -14.38 11.82 -22.16
N PRO A 90 -14.56 12.60 -23.25
CA PRO A 90 -15.48 12.24 -24.35
C PRO A 90 -15.12 10.92 -25.06
N ASN A 91 -13.84 10.52 -25.05
CA ASN A 91 -13.36 9.35 -25.73
C ASN A 91 -13.34 8.12 -24.79
N PRO A 92 -14.14 7.08 -25.05
CA PRO A 92 -14.25 5.89 -24.20
C PRO A 92 -12.95 5.07 -24.13
N ILE A 93 -12.01 5.26 -25.06
CA ILE A 93 -10.72 4.56 -25.07
C ILE A 93 -9.97 4.81 -23.75
N TRP A 94 -10.01 6.02 -23.21
CA TRP A 94 -9.35 6.34 -21.95
C TRP A 94 -9.90 5.56 -20.76
N SER A 95 -11.22 5.37 -20.71
CA SER A 95 -11.86 4.57 -19.66
C SER A 95 -11.39 3.12 -19.70
N TYR A 96 -11.36 2.50 -20.89
CA TYR A 96 -10.84 1.14 -21.06
C TYR A 96 -9.35 1.05 -20.69
N THR A 97 -8.55 2.01 -21.14
CA THR A 97 -7.12 2.05 -20.84
C THR A 97 -6.86 2.13 -19.33
N ILE A 98 -7.57 3.00 -18.62
CA ILE A 98 -7.46 3.15 -17.15
C ILE A 98 -7.88 1.86 -16.45
N GLY A 99 -8.96 1.20 -16.89
CA GLY A 99 -9.39 -0.08 -16.32
C GLY A 99 -8.32 -1.17 -16.47
N TRP A 100 -7.72 -1.30 -17.64
CA TRP A 100 -6.64 -2.26 -17.89
C TRP A 100 -5.37 -1.91 -17.11
N LEU A 101 -4.95 -0.66 -17.08
CA LEU A 101 -3.80 -0.21 -16.29
C LEU A 101 -3.98 -0.49 -14.79
N TYR A 102 -5.18 -0.26 -14.28
CA TYR A 102 -5.51 -0.56 -12.88
C TYR A 102 -5.40 -2.07 -12.60
N TRP A 103 -5.95 -2.91 -13.48
CA TRP A 103 -5.86 -4.36 -13.34
C TRP A 103 -4.41 -4.85 -13.40
N PHE A 104 -3.62 -4.42 -14.39
CA PHE A 104 -2.21 -4.76 -14.49
C PHE A 104 -1.42 -4.31 -13.26
N SER A 105 -1.67 -3.10 -12.76
CA SER A 105 -1.01 -2.59 -11.55
C SER A 105 -1.19 -3.52 -10.36
N TRP A 106 -2.42 -4.03 -10.14
CA TRP A 106 -2.69 -4.97 -9.06
C TRP A 106 -2.06 -6.34 -9.27
N VAL A 107 -2.01 -6.84 -10.50
CA VAL A 107 -1.36 -8.11 -10.83
C VAL A 107 0.14 -8.04 -10.56
N PHE A 108 0.79 -6.96 -11.01
CA PHE A 108 2.22 -6.77 -10.76
C PHE A 108 2.53 -6.52 -9.28
N SER A 109 1.69 -5.77 -8.56
CA SER A 109 1.84 -5.58 -7.11
C SER A 109 1.76 -6.90 -6.36
N LEU A 110 0.77 -7.75 -6.69
CA LEU A 110 0.64 -9.07 -6.09
C LEU A 110 1.87 -9.95 -6.36
N ALA A 111 2.38 -9.93 -7.59
CA ALA A 111 3.57 -10.69 -7.95
C ALA A 111 4.82 -10.20 -7.19
N ALA A 112 4.97 -8.89 -7.02
CA ALA A 112 6.06 -8.29 -6.25
C ALA A 112 5.96 -8.65 -4.76
N ASP A 113 4.77 -8.56 -4.17
CA ASP A 113 4.53 -8.91 -2.76
C ASP A 113 4.77 -10.40 -2.51
N LEU A 114 4.33 -11.26 -3.43
CA LEU A 114 4.58 -12.70 -3.36
C LEU A 114 6.08 -13.01 -3.42
N THR A 115 6.80 -12.37 -4.34
CA THR A 115 8.26 -12.53 -4.47
C THR A 115 8.99 -12.09 -3.20
N ALA A 116 8.58 -10.96 -2.63
CA ALA A 116 9.15 -10.46 -1.38
C ALA A 116 8.88 -11.40 -0.20
N ALA A 117 7.66 -11.93 -0.09
CA ALA A 117 7.29 -12.89 0.95
C ALA A 117 8.09 -14.18 0.85
N VAL A 118 8.26 -14.70 -0.37
CA VAL A 118 9.05 -15.91 -0.62
C VAL A 118 10.53 -15.69 -0.35
N PHE A 119 11.08 -14.54 -0.72
CA PHE A 119 12.47 -14.20 -0.43
C PHE A 119 12.77 -14.21 1.07
N ILE A 120 11.88 -13.62 1.88
CA ILE A 120 11.99 -13.64 3.34
C ILE A 120 11.83 -15.06 3.88
N ALA A 121 10.82 -15.80 3.42
CA ALA A 121 10.54 -17.15 3.90
C ALA A 121 11.69 -18.12 3.57
N HIS A 122 12.27 -18.04 2.39
CA HIS A 122 13.38 -18.88 1.97
C HIS A 122 14.65 -18.69 2.81
N HIS A 123 14.83 -17.50 3.41
CA HIS A 123 15.93 -17.25 4.34
C HIS A 123 15.84 -18.14 5.60
N TYR A 124 14.62 -18.43 6.07
CA TYR A 124 14.38 -19.26 7.27
C TYR A 124 14.17 -20.73 6.94
N PHE A 125 13.61 -21.04 5.78
CA PHE A 125 13.22 -22.39 5.35
C PHE A 125 13.92 -22.77 4.05
N THR A 126 15.22 -23.05 4.11
CA THR A 126 16.03 -23.39 2.94
C THR A 126 15.69 -24.75 2.32
N THR A 127 14.96 -25.62 3.03
CA THR A 127 14.63 -26.97 2.60
C THR A 127 13.49 -27.01 1.58
N ILE A 128 12.61 -26.00 1.56
CA ILE A 128 11.44 -25.99 0.70
C ILE A 128 11.77 -25.19 -0.58
N PRO A 129 11.54 -25.75 -1.76
CA PRO A 129 11.80 -25.03 -3.01
C PRO A 129 10.89 -23.82 -3.18
N VAL A 130 11.41 -22.76 -3.79
CA VAL A 130 10.76 -21.47 -3.95
C VAL A 130 9.35 -21.55 -4.57
N TYR A 131 9.17 -22.42 -5.57
CA TYR A 131 7.88 -22.58 -6.26
C TYR A 131 6.79 -23.17 -5.36
N GLU A 132 7.14 -24.07 -4.44
CA GLU A 132 6.18 -24.63 -3.48
C GLU A 132 5.72 -23.56 -2.48
N PHE A 133 6.65 -22.74 -2.01
CA PHE A 133 6.29 -21.59 -1.16
C PHE A 133 5.33 -20.62 -1.86
N CYS A 134 5.61 -20.26 -3.11
CA CYS A 134 4.71 -19.45 -3.92
C CYS A 134 3.31 -20.07 -3.99
N LEU A 135 3.24 -21.37 -4.22
CA LEU A 135 1.97 -22.08 -4.36
C LEU A 135 1.19 -22.08 -3.04
N TYR A 136 1.85 -22.37 -1.91
CA TYR A 136 1.20 -22.35 -0.59
C TYR A 136 0.66 -20.98 -0.23
N ILE A 137 1.43 -19.90 -0.45
CA ILE A 137 0.98 -18.54 -0.19
C ILE A 137 -0.19 -18.18 -1.10
N LEU A 138 -0.12 -18.54 -2.39
CA LEU A 138 -1.18 -18.26 -3.35
C LEU A 138 -2.49 -18.97 -2.98
N ILE A 139 -2.40 -20.24 -2.58
CA ILE A 139 -3.56 -21.02 -2.09
C ILE A 139 -4.13 -20.36 -0.83
N ALA A 140 -3.29 -20.00 0.15
CA ALA A 140 -3.74 -19.35 1.38
C ALA A 140 -4.45 -18.03 1.10
N LEU A 141 -3.88 -17.18 0.24
CA LEU A 141 -4.51 -15.91 -0.18
C LEU A 141 -5.84 -16.14 -0.89
N THR A 142 -5.91 -17.15 -1.78
CA THR A 142 -7.14 -17.48 -2.49
C THR A 142 -8.22 -17.93 -1.51
N LEU A 143 -7.88 -18.78 -0.55
CA LEU A 143 -8.81 -19.22 0.50
C LEU A 143 -9.34 -18.06 1.33
N VAL A 144 -8.47 -17.13 1.74
CA VAL A 144 -8.88 -15.92 2.50
C VAL A 144 -9.84 -15.05 1.67
N ASN A 145 -9.63 -14.94 0.36
CA ASN A 145 -10.51 -14.17 -0.53
C ASN A 145 -11.88 -14.84 -0.79
N LEU A 146 -12.04 -16.14 -0.51
CA LEU A 146 -13.33 -16.82 -0.59
C LEU A 146 -14.26 -16.49 0.59
N PHE A 147 -13.74 -15.92 1.67
CA PHE A 147 -14.57 -15.51 2.81
C PHE A 147 -15.41 -14.26 2.49
N SER A 148 -16.43 -14.03 3.32
CA SER A 148 -17.29 -12.86 3.16
C SER A 148 -16.52 -11.56 3.34
N ALA A 149 -16.96 -10.47 2.69
CA ALA A 149 -16.34 -9.14 2.80
C ALA A 149 -16.18 -8.64 4.25
N LYS A 150 -17.07 -9.07 5.16
CA LYS A 150 -17.00 -8.74 6.59
C LYS A 150 -15.84 -9.46 7.26
N SER A 151 -15.66 -10.75 7.00
CA SER A 151 -14.54 -11.56 7.55
C SER A 151 -13.22 -11.08 7.00
N PHE A 152 -13.16 -10.77 5.70
CA PHE A 152 -12.01 -10.15 5.07
C PHE A 152 -11.63 -8.82 5.76
N GLY A 153 -12.61 -7.94 6.01
CA GLY A 153 -12.38 -6.67 6.69
C GLY A 153 -11.85 -6.80 8.12
N GLU A 154 -12.27 -7.83 8.87
CA GLU A 154 -11.71 -8.11 10.21
C GLU A 154 -10.28 -8.66 10.13
N CYS A 155 -9.98 -9.57 9.21
CA CYS A 155 -8.62 -10.07 8.98
C CYS A 155 -7.67 -8.92 8.59
N GLU A 156 -8.08 -8.10 7.64
CA GLU A 156 -7.29 -6.95 7.18
C GLU A 156 -7.06 -5.93 8.31
N TYR A 157 -8.07 -5.69 9.16
CA TYR A 157 -7.94 -4.84 10.34
C TYR A 157 -6.80 -5.29 11.25
N TRP A 158 -6.75 -6.57 11.61
CA TRP A 158 -5.72 -7.11 12.49
C TRP A 158 -4.34 -7.13 11.83
N LEU A 159 -4.25 -7.53 10.56
CA LEU A 159 -2.99 -7.52 9.82
C LEU A 159 -2.44 -6.09 9.69
N SER A 160 -3.29 -5.11 9.42
CA SER A 160 -2.92 -3.70 9.36
C SER A 160 -2.47 -3.16 10.71
N ALA A 161 -3.14 -3.56 11.81
CA ALA A 161 -2.73 -3.18 13.16
C ALA A 161 -1.32 -3.69 13.51
N ILE A 162 -0.99 -4.92 13.10
CA ILE A 162 0.36 -5.49 13.27
C ILE A 162 1.40 -4.67 12.52
N LYS A 163 1.12 -4.28 11.25
CA LYS A 163 2.02 -3.45 10.43
C LYS A 163 2.28 -2.08 11.09
N VAL A 164 1.21 -1.40 11.53
CA VAL A 164 1.31 -0.11 12.21
C VAL A 164 2.11 -0.24 13.50
N PHE A 165 1.83 -1.26 14.31
CA PHE A 165 2.57 -1.52 15.54
C PHE A 165 4.05 -1.77 15.28
N ALA A 166 4.40 -2.55 14.27
CA ALA A 166 5.77 -2.81 13.88
C ALA A 166 6.53 -1.53 13.50
N ILE A 167 5.89 -0.61 12.76
CA ILE A 167 6.49 0.67 12.38
C ILE A 167 6.70 1.56 13.60
N VAL A 168 5.70 1.67 14.48
CA VAL A 168 5.81 2.46 15.72
C VAL A 168 6.94 1.93 16.59
N LEU A 169 7.04 0.61 16.74
CA LEU A 169 8.12 -0.05 17.47
C LEU A 169 9.49 0.25 16.84
N PHE A 170 9.58 0.17 15.52
CA PHE A 170 10.82 0.47 14.79
C PHE A 170 11.26 1.93 14.97
N ILE A 171 10.33 2.88 14.88
CA ILE A 171 10.61 4.31 15.12
C ILE A 171 11.05 4.54 16.55
N ALA A 172 10.37 3.95 17.53
CA ALA A 172 10.73 4.07 18.94
C ALA A 172 12.12 3.48 19.23
N ALA A 173 12.40 2.28 18.73
CA ALA A 173 13.69 1.63 18.88
C ALA A 173 14.83 2.43 18.21
N GLY A 174 14.58 2.93 16.99
CA GLY A 174 15.51 3.81 16.28
C GLY A 174 15.79 5.11 17.05
N GLY A 175 14.76 5.74 17.60
CA GLY A 175 14.90 6.94 18.43
C GLY A 175 15.73 6.70 19.70
N VAL A 176 15.48 5.60 20.39
CA VAL A 176 16.27 5.21 21.58
C VAL A 176 17.73 4.94 21.20
N MET A 177 17.96 4.25 20.08
CA MET A 177 19.31 3.96 19.61
C MET A 177 20.07 5.24 19.25
N ILE A 178 19.45 6.17 18.55
CA ILE A 178 20.06 7.48 18.21
C ILE A 178 20.39 8.26 19.49
N TYR A 179 19.45 8.30 20.44
CA TYR A 179 19.67 8.99 21.72
C TYR A 179 20.83 8.38 22.51
N SER A 180 20.92 7.06 22.58
CA SER A 180 22.01 6.33 23.25
C SER A 180 23.38 6.58 22.59
N LEU A 181 23.43 6.58 21.26
CA LEU A 181 24.65 6.82 20.49
C LEU A 181 25.11 8.28 20.57
N SER A 182 24.19 9.24 20.59
CA SER A 182 24.52 10.67 20.72
C SER A 182 25.11 11.03 22.10
N GLY A 183 24.81 10.25 23.13
CA GLY A 183 25.36 10.43 24.45
C GLY A 183 26.78 9.88 24.66
N HIS A 184 27.28 9.01 23.78
CA HIS A 184 28.55 8.29 23.96
C HIS A 184 29.62 8.54 22.88
N ALA A 185 29.30 9.12 21.75
CA ALA A 185 30.25 9.49 20.71
C ALA A 185 29.71 10.68 19.93
N GLY A 186 30.51 11.69 19.72
CA GLY A 186 30.19 12.79 18.83
C GLY A 186 29.76 12.22 17.46
N TRP A 187 28.47 12.22 17.21
CA TRP A 187 27.89 11.74 15.97
C TRP A 187 28.32 12.69 14.84
N HIS A 188 29.34 12.27 14.07
CA HIS A 188 29.68 12.93 12.82
C HIS A 188 28.88 12.25 11.71
N PRO A 189 27.84 12.89 11.14
CA PRO A 189 27.22 12.40 9.93
C PRO A 189 28.27 12.51 8.82
N THR A 190 28.96 11.42 8.54
CA THR A 190 29.74 11.32 7.32
C THR A 190 28.76 11.30 6.16
N LEU A 191 28.39 12.50 5.68
CA LEU A 191 27.88 12.65 4.34
C LEU A 191 29.02 12.15 3.43
N LYS A 192 28.94 10.92 2.97
CA LYS A 192 29.72 10.47 1.82
C LYS A 192 29.23 11.32 0.65
N THR A 193 29.88 12.46 0.45
CA THR A 193 29.91 13.08 -0.87
C THR A 193 30.59 12.08 -1.78
N SER A 194 29.84 11.42 -2.64
CA SER A 194 30.40 10.64 -3.75
C SER A 194 31.09 11.63 -4.69
N GLY A 195 32.37 11.79 -4.51
CA GLY A 195 33.24 12.59 -5.34
C GLY A 195 34.62 11.94 -5.31
N GLY A 196 34.89 11.08 -6.26
CA GLY A 196 36.14 10.40 -6.50
C GLY A 196 35.94 9.27 -7.44
#